data_beb73d918307b3666ec77e6a7ab5b84f
#
_entry.id   beb73d918307b3666ec77e6a7ab5b84f
#
_cell.length_a   1.000
_cell.length_b   1.000
_cell.length_c   1.000
_cell.angle_alpha   90.00
_cell.angle_beta   90.00
_cell.angle_gamma   90.00
#
_symmetry.space_group_name_H-M   'P 1'
#
loop_
_entity.id
_entity.type
_entity.pdbx_description
1 polymer ?
#
loop_
_entity_poly.entity_id
_entity_poly.type
_entity_poly.pdbx_seq_one_letter_code
_entity_poly.pdbx_strand_id
1 'polypeptide(L)'
;AKKLHFYRCPICHSMVDVIHDEGHSLHCCETEMQLLIPRIADERDPNHEIVLTHRSGLLYVKVGSKPHPQSEEHQITTLFLVTKDHTRRHDIRKGTPASAVFSDTDHGDVYAYCNKEGLFKASF
;
A
#
# COMPACT_ATOMS: atom_id res chain seq x y z
N ALA A 1 15.19 -1.54 4.16
CA ALA A 1 13.93 -0.94 4.59
C ALA A 1 13.24 -1.79 5.65
N LYS A 2 12.43 -1.17 6.48
CA LYS A 2 11.64 -1.85 7.50
C LYS A 2 10.60 -2.73 6.83
N LYS A 3 10.45 -3.96 7.31
CA LYS A 3 9.44 -4.88 6.79
C LYS A 3 8.10 -4.62 7.47
N LEU A 4 7.04 -4.45 6.68
CA LEU A 4 5.67 -4.32 7.18
C LEU A 4 4.96 -5.66 7.17
N HIS A 5 4.11 -5.88 8.16
CA HIS A 5 3.24 -7.04 8.22
C HIS A 5 1.79 -6.59 8.22
N PHE A 6 1.14 -6.71 7.06
CA PHE A 6 -0.28 -6.43 6.91
C PHE A 6 -1.08 -7.72 6.89
N TYR A 7 -2.15 -7.73 7.67
CA TYR A 7 -3.08 -8.86 7.71
C TYR A 7 -4.48 -8.39 7.35
N ARG A 8 -5.25 -9.26 6.75
CA ARG A 8 -6.62 -8.97 6.34
C ARG A 8 -7.55 -10.08 6.79
N CYS A 9 -8.72 -9.70 7.31
CA CYS A 9 -9.77 -10.67 7.64
C CYS A 9 -10.44 -11.14 6.35
N PRO A 10 -10.53 -12.47 6.11
CA PRO A 10 -11.18 -12.99 4.91
C PRO A 10 -12.71 -12.81 4.91
N ILE A 11 -13.29 -12.49 6.07
CA ILE A 11 -14.75 -12.35 6.21
C ILE A 11 -15.18 -10.89 6.07
N CYS A 12 -14.70 -9.99 6.94
CA CYS A 12 -15.12 -8.59 6.94
C CYS A 12 -14.18 -7.67 6.16
N HIS A 13 -13.03 -8.18 5.72
CA HIS A 13 -12.01 -7.48 4.96
C HIS A 13 -11.30 -6.35 5.73
N SER A 14 -11.44 -6.32 7.04
CA SER A 14 -10.64 -5.40 7.88
C SER A 14 -9.16 -5.70 7.70
N MET A 15 -8.37 -4.65 7.55
CA MET A 15 -6.93 -4.74 7.37
C MET A 15 -6.22 -4.11 8.56
N VAL A 16 -5.17 -4.77 9.05
CA VAL A 16 -4.37 -4.27 10.17
C VAL A 16 -2.90 -4.31 9.82
N ASP A 17 -2.13 -3.37 10.39
CA ASP A 17 -0.67 -3.40 10.37
C ASP A 17 -0.19 -3.79 11.76
N VAL A 18 0.64 -4.83 11.83
CA VAL A 18 1.18 -5.30 13.11
C VAL A 18 2.43 -4.50 13.44
N ILE A 19 2.29 -3.61 14.41
CA ILE A 19 3.39 -2.74 14.85
C ILE A 19 4.39 -3.51 15.70
N HIS A 20 3.90 -4.37 16.58
CA HIS A 20 4.73 -5.21 17.45
C HIS A 20 4.25 -6.64 17.32
N ASP A 21 5.09 -7.51 16.77
CA ASP A 21 4.74 -8.90 16.46
C ASP A 21 5.45 -9.85 17.42
N GLU A 22 4.67 -10.55 18.24
CA GLU A 22 5.16 -11.58 19.16
C GLU A 22 5.02 -13.00 18.57
N GLY A 23 4.67 -13.11 17.30
CA GLY A 23 4.59 -14.39 16.60
C GLY A 23 3.30 -15.17 16.80
N HIS A 24 2.26 -14.50 17.29
CA HIS A 24 0.95 -15.13 17.49
C HIS A 24 0.02 -14.90 16.29
N SER A 25 -0.90 -15.83 16.07
CA SER A 25 -1.93 -15.67 15.05
C SER A 25 -2.90 -14.56 15.45
N LEU A 26 -3.33 -13.79 14.46
CA LEU A 26 -4.35 -12.75 14.64
C LEU A 26 -5.69 -13.30 14.16
N HIS A 27 -6.76 -13.00 14.88
CA HIS A 27 -8.09 -13.48 14.56
C HIS A 27 -9.09 -12.32 14.47
N CYS A 28 -10.02 -12.47 13.54
CA CYS A 28 -11.13 -11.54 13.35
C CYS A 28 -12.30 -12.34 12.79
N CYS A 29 -13.53 -12.04 13.20
CA CYS A 29 -14.72 -12.78 12.77
C CYS A 29 -14.60 -14.29 13.03
N GLU A 30 -13.98 -14.67 14.15
CA GLU A 30 -13.77 -16.06 14.55
C GLU A 30 -12.92 -16.88 13.56
N THR A 31 -12.10 -16.19 12.77
CA THR A 31 -11.21 -16.84 11.78
C THR A 31 -9.82 -16.20 11.84
N GLU A 32 -8.83 -16.96 11.42
CA GLU A 32 -7.46 -16.47 11.34
C GLU A 32 -7.32 -15.44 10.23
N MET A 33 -6.69 -14.30 10.54
CA MET A 33 -6.39 -13.28 9.55
C MET A 33 -5.27 -13.75 8.62
N GLN A 34 -5.33 -13.30 7.37
CA GLN A 34 -4.38 -13.69 6.34
C GLN A 34 -3.30 -12.64 6.15
N LEU A 35 -2.05 -13.08 6.11
CA LEU A 35 -0.92 -12.21 5.80
C LEU A 35 -1.02 -11.79 4.32
N LEU A 36 -0.95 -10.49 4.09
CA LEU A 36 -0.93 -9.96 2.73
C LEU A 36 0.50 -10.00 2.19
N ILE A 37 0.67 -10.64 1.03
CA ILE A 37 1.95 -10.73 0.34
C ILE A 37 1.96 -9.65 -0.74
N PRO A 38 2.87 -8.65 -0.66
CA PRO A 38 2.89 -7.59 -1.65
C PRO A 38 3.35 -8.11 -3.02
N ARG A 39 2.69 -7.63 -4.07
CA ARG A 39 3.01 -7.95 -5.45
C ARG A 39 3.65 -6.73 -6.12
N ILE A 40 4.48 -6.98 -7.13
CA ILE A 40 5.09 -5.93 -7.94
C ILE A 40 4.36 -5.91 -9.28
N ALA A 41 3.65 -4.81 -9.57
CA ALA A 41 2.99 -4.62 -10.84
C ALA A 41 3.95 -3.97 -11.85
N ASP A 42 3.86 -4.38 -13.10
CA ASP A 42 4.66 -3.85 -14.20
C ASP A 42 3.74 -3.40 -15.35
N GLU A 43 4.30 -3.24 -16.56
CA GLU A 43 3.53 -2.80 -17.73
C GLU A 43 2.40 -3.76 -18.13
N ARG A 44 2.37 -4.99 -17.60
CA ARG A 44 1.29 -5.95 -17.85
C ARG A 44 0.08 -5.69 -16.97
N ASP A 45 0.27 -4.90 -15.90
CA ASP A 45 -0.80 -4.47 -15.01
C ASP A 45 -0.67 -2.96 -14.78
N PRO A 46 -0.93 -2.15 -15.81
CA PRO A 46 -0.65 -0.70 -15.75
C PRO A 46 -1.50 0.05 -14.73
N ASN A 47 -2.64 -0.49 -14.33
CA ASN A 47 -3.50 0.16 -13.34
C ASN A 47 -2.97 0.05 -11.91
N HIS A 48 -2.09 -0.92 -11.64
CA HIS A 48 -1.52 -1.15 -10.31
C HIS A 48 -0.02 -0.82 -10.24
N GLU A 49 0.58 -0.43 -11.36
CA GLU A 49 1.98 -0.04 -11.38
C GLU A 49 2.19 1.22 -10.55
N ILE A 50 3.10 1.16 -9.59
CA ILE A 50 3.41 2.32 -8.75
C ILE A 50 4.49 3.14 -9.45
N VAL A 51 4.14 4.38 -9.82
CA VAL A 51 5.05 5.30 -10.51
C VAL A 51 5.62 6.27 -9.49
N LEU A 52 6.95 6.31 -9.40
CA LEU A 52 7.69 7.14 -8.46
C LEU A 52 8.46 8.22 -9.22
N THR A 53 8.35 9.47 -8.78
CA THR A 53 9.09 10.58 -9.36
C THR A 53 9.72 11.39 -8.23
N HIS A 54 11.05 11.51 -8.27
CA HIS A 54 11.81 12.34 -7.33
C HIS A 54 12.05 13.71 -7.94
N ARG A 55 11.63 14.77 -7.28
CA ARG A 55 11.80 16.12 -7.78
C ARG A 55 11.75 17.14 -6.65
N SER A 56 12.72 18.03 -6.62
CA SER A 56 12.74 19.18 -5.70
C SER A 56 12.57 18.79 -4.22
N GLY A 57 13.22 17.69 -3.81
CA GLY A 57 13.15 17.20 -2.43
C GLY A 57 11.85 16.50 -2.07
N LEU A 58 11.03 16.18 -3.06
CA LEU A 58 9.75 15.50 -2.87
C LEU A 58 9.69 14.20 -3.66
N LEU A 59 9.01 13.21 -3.11
CA LEU A 59 8.70 11.97 -3.78
C LEU A 59 7.22 11.98 -4.17
N TYR A 60 6.96 12.01 -5.47
CA TYR A 60 5.62 11.94 -6.02
C TYR A 60 5.27 10.50 -6.30
N VAL A 61 4.18 10.02 -5.73
CA VAL A 61 3.69 8.65 -5.88
C VAL A 61 2.38 8.68 -6.63
N LYS A 62 2.29 7.87 -7.67
CA LYS A 62 1.05 7.70 -8.43
C LYS A 62 0.82 6.20 -8.67
N VAL A 63 -0.36 5.70 -8.37
CA VAL A 63 -0.71 4.32 -8.68
C VAL A 63 -1.42 4.26 -10.02
N GLY A 64 -0.79 3.51 -10.92
CA GLY A 64 -1.26 3.33 -12.28
C GLY A 64 -0.55 4.26 -13.25
N SER A 65 0.22 3.70 -14.17
CA SER A 65 0.65 4.41 -15.38
C SER A 65 -0.58 4.71 -16.24
N LYS A 66 -1.60 3.82 -16.17
CA LYS A 66 -2.98 4.15 -16.50
C LYS A 66 -3.72 4.37 -15.19
N PRO A 67 -4.52 5.45 -15.04
CA PRO A 67 -5.18 5.76 -13.78
C PRO A 67 -5.94 4.58 -13.21
N HIS A 68 -5.70 4.27 -11.93
CA HIS A 68 -6.43 3.24 -11.23
C HIS A 68 -7.88 3.71 -11.00
N PRO A 69 -8.88 2.82 -11.14
CA PRO A 69 -10.25 3.17 -10.77
C PRO A 69 -10.32 3.62 -9.31
N GLN A 70 -11.12 4.67 -9.06
CA GLN A 70 -11.32 5.18 -7.71
C GLN A 70 -12.82 5.27 -7.42
N SER A 71 -13.50 4.13 -7.56
CA SER A 71 -14.90 3.96 -7.18
C SER A 71 -14.96 3.33 -5.77
N GLU A 72 -16.14 3.39 -5.16
CA GLU A 72 -16.35 2.77 -3.85
C GLU A 72 -16.06 1.28 -3.85
N GLU A 73 -16.37 0.61 -4.95
CA GLU A 73 -16.20 -0.85 -5.08
C GLU A 73 -14.78 -1.28 -5.43
N HIS A 74 -14.04 -0.41 -6.13
CA HIS A 74 -12.68 -0.72 -6.58
C HIS A 74 -11.82 0.54 -6.50
N GLN A 75 -10.93 0.58 -5.52
CA GLN A 75 -10.09 1.75 -5.31
C GLN A 75 -8.80 1.41 -4.55
N ILE A 76 -7.79 2.25 -4.76
CA ILE A 76 -6.63 2.32 -3.87
C ILE A 76 -7.05 3.14 -2.67
N THR A 77 -7.02 2.54 -1.49
CA THR A 77 -7.46 3.20 -0.26
C THR A 77 -6.34 3.90 0.48
N THR A 78 -5.13 3.35 0.41
CA THR A 78 -4.03 3.82 1.26
C THR A 78 -2.70 3.61 0.57
N LEU A 79 -1.80 4.58 0.75
CA LEU A 79 -0.41 4.49 0.33
C LEU A 79 0.48 4.56 1.56
N PHE A 80 1.57 3.80 1.55
CA PHE A 80 2.55 3.79 2.62
C PHE A 80 3.94 4.03 2.06
N LEU A 81 4.71 4.87 2.72
CA LEU A 81 6.14 4.99 2.47
C LEU A 81 6.88 4.44 3.68
N VAL A 82 7.69 3.42 3.45
CA VAL A 82 8.46 2.76 4.51
C VAL A 82 9.94 2.97 4.25
N THR A 83 10.60 3.62 5.18
CA THR A 83 12.05 3.80 5.17
C THR A 83 12.65 3.03 6.33
N LYS A 84 13.97 3.10 6.49
CA LYS A 84 14.66 2.45 7.59
C LYS A 84 14.09 2.81 8.96
N ASP A 85 13.76 4.09 9.16
CA ASP A 85 13.37 4.61 10.48
C ASP A 85 11.92 5.08 10.57
N HIS A 86 11.20 5.15 9.44
CA HIS A 86 9.86 5.75 9.40
C HIS A 86 8.89 4.93 8.59
N THR A 87 7.64 4.97 9.01
CA THR A 87 6.51 4.50 8.21
C THR A 87 5.54 5.67 8.11
N ARG A 88 5.22 6.07 6.88
CA ARG A 88 4.28 7.17 6.61
C ARG A 88 3.08 6.62 5.88
N ARG A 89 1.91 7.01 6.31
CA ARG A 89 0.64 6.57 5.74
C ARG A 89 -0.09 7.74 5.13
N HIS A 90 -0.66 7.53 3.95
CA HIS A 90 -1.51 8.50 3.29
C HIS A 90 -2.81 7.82 2.88
N ASP A 91 -3.91 8.23 3.48
CA ASP A 91 -5.24 7.70 3.14
C ASP A 91 -5.77 8.46 1.93
N ILE A 92 -6.17 7.73 0.90
CA ILE A 92 -6.71 8.32 -0.32
C ILE A 92 -8.16 8.69 -0.07
N ARG A 93 -8.50 9.97 -0.28
CA ARG A 93 -9.88 10.41 -0.18
C ARG A 93 -10.69 9.76 -1.30
N LYS A 94 -11.86 9.24 -0.93
CA LYS A 94 -12.78 8.60 -1.87
C LYS A 94 -13.06 9.50 -3.09
N GLY A 95 -12.96 8.92 -4.28
CA GLY A 95 -13.19 9.62 -5.53
C GLY A 95 -12.06 10.50 -6.03
N THR A 96 -10.92 10.55 -5.30
CA THR A 96 -9.73 11.28 -5.75
C THR A 96 -8.70 10.35 -6.39
N PRO A 97 -7.79 10.88 -7.22
CA PRO A 97 -6.74 10.06 -7.82
C PRO A 97 -5.85 9.38 -6.76
N ALA A 98 -5.38 8.18 -7.08
CA ALA A 98 -4.50 7.40 -6.20
C ALA A 98 -3.08 7.95 -6.27
N SER A 99 -2.84 9.05 -5.59
CA SER A 99 -1.53 9.72 -5.56
C SER A 99 -1.25 10.34 -4.20
N ALA A 100 0.03 10.51 -3.92
CA ALA A 100 0.49 11.17 -2.71
C ALA A 100 1.85 11.83 -2.94
N VAL A 101 2.21 12.76 -2.07
CA VAL A 101 3.52 13.41 -2.08
C VAL A 101 4.12 13.24 -0.69
N PHE A 102 5.33 12.70 -0.66
CA PHE A 102 6.09 12.53 0.58
C PHE A 102 7.37 13.34 0.51
N SER A 103 7.96 13.62 1.67
CA SER A 103 9.34 14.14 1.69
C SER A 103 10.25 13.08 1.09
N ASP A 104 11.19 13.50 0.25
CA ASP A 104 12.09 12.58 -0.43
C ASP A 104 13.05 11.90 0.55
N THR A 105 13.50 10.71 0.16
CA THR A 105 14.45 9.90 0.92
C THR A 105 15.27 9.09 -0.08
N ASP A 106 16.47 8.67 0.32
CA ASP A 106 17.39 7.95 -0.57
C ASP A 106 16.87 6.57 -0.96
N HIS A 107 16.34 5.85 0.01
CA HIS A 107 15.89 4.48 -0.18
C HIS A 107 14.59 4.25 0.58
N GLY A 108 13.73 3.42 0.02
CA GLY A 108 12.51 3.05 0.69
C GLY A 108 11.65 2.13 -0.15
N ASP A 109 10.51 1.78 0.42
CA ASP A 109 9.48 0.99 -0.24
C ASP A 109 8.17 1.76 -0.19
N VAL A 110 7.46 1.78 -1.31
CA VAL A 110 6.11 2.32 -1.37
C VAL A 110 5.15 1.16 -1.51
N TYR A 111 4.12 1.15 -0.67
CA TYR A 111 3.05 0.16 -0.73
C TYR A 111 1.74 0.84 -1.11
N ALA A 112 0.94 0.16 -1.91
CA ALA A 112 -0.39 0.61 -2.29
C ALA A 112 -1.38 -0.51 -2.01
N TYR A 113 -2.44 -0.22 -1.29
CA TYR A 113 -3.49 -1.20 -1.02
C TYR A 113 -4.71 -0.93 -1.88
N CYS A 114 -5.05 -1.94 -2.70
CA CYS A 114 -6.27 -1.97 -3.50
C CYS A 114 -7.28 -2.88 -2.81
N ASN A 115 -8.50 -2.38 -2.56
CA ASN A 115 -9.51 -3.15 -1.84
C ASN A 115 -9.95 -4.44 -2.55
N LYS A 116 -9.75 -4.53 -3.88
CA LYS A 116 -10.07 -5.73 -4.66
C LYS A 116 -8.85 -6.60 -4.94
N GLU A 117 -7.72 -5.97 -5.28
CA GLU A 117 -6.57 -6.69 -5.82
C GLU A 117 -5.47 -6.94 -4.77
N GLY A 118 -5.58 -6.33 -3.60
CA GLY A 118 -4.63 -6.52 -2.51
C GLY A 118 -3.50 -5.51 -2.47
N LEU A 119 -2.33 -5.96 -2.02
CA LEU A 119 -1.20 -5.09 -1.72
C LEU A 119 -0.17 -5.12 -2.85
N PHE A 120 0.28 -3.94 -3.25
CA PHE A 120 1.35 -3.75 -4.25
C PHE A 120 2.51 -3.00 -3.63
N LYS A 121 3.70 -3.20 -4.19
CA LYS A 121 4.94 -2.64 -3.67
C LYS A 121 5.84 -2.17 -4.81
N ALA A 122 6.54 -1.07 -4.58
CA ALA A 122 7.65 -0.61 -5.41
C ALA A 122 8.78 -0.14 -4.51
N SER A 123 10.00 -0.47 -4.87
CA SER A 123 11.20 -0.10 -4.09
C SER A 123 12.07 0.89 -4.87
N PHE A 124 12.81 1.71 -4.15
CA PHE A 124 13.75 2.67 -4.75
C PHE A 124 14.98 2.90 -3.87
#